data_d68c19a2c3b41e2b0e3fe0f5d94a21db
#
_entry.id   d68c19a2c3b41e2b0e3fe0f5d94a21db
#
_cell.length_a   1.000
_cell.length_b   1.000
_cell.length_c   1.000
_cell.angle_alpha   90.00
_cell.angle_beta   90.00
_cell.angle_gamma   90.00
#
_symmetry.space_group_name_H-M   'P 1'
#
loop_
_entity.id
_entity.type
_entity.pdbx_description
1 polymer ?
#
loop_
_entity_poly.entity_id
_entity_poly.type
_entity_poly.pdbx_seq_one_letter_code
_entity_poly.pdbx_strand_id
1 'polypeptide(L)'
;TERYNASYIMTDLNIGPKLNLVTGVRLEVNKTKYTSYHGMQTTLPHFNSMGSDTVFSYERDNRYSLPSLFVKYDVTDWLSLRFAGTKTLTRPDYADIIPLYNISGGSGTVTYRNPFLEPGVSQNRDYVTTFYDNRLGLLSFSYFTKEIKDLIYSSGRRYITDPSLYGLPWYTEKNMIIDYKTNNPYKVLLSGFEIDYQTRFWYLPNLLRGLVFNANYTRTESEVKYPRTVIEQEIIFDPSFQVITSNVDSFYVDRLLDQPKDIINLSLGYDYKGFSGRLSMMYISCLLYTSDAADDRDS
;
A
#
# COMPACT_ATOMS: atom_id res chain seq x y z
N THR A 1 -2.47 -20.97 -14.02
CA THR A 1 -3.12 -21.76 -12.93
C THR A 1 -2.56 -21.33 -11.60
N GLU A 2 -3.42 -21.22 -10.58
CA GLU A 2 -3.02 -20.91 -9.22
C GLU A 2 -3.54 -22.01 -8.29
N ARG A 3 -2.69 -22.43 -7.36
CA ARG A 3 -3.06 -23.34 -6.28
C ARG A 3 -2.68 -22.70 -4.96
N TYR A 4 -3.71 -22.34 -4.21
CA TYR A 4 -3.59 -21.71 -2.91
C TYR A 4 -4.03 -22.66 -1.81
N ASN A 5 -3.16 -22.91 -0.83
CA ASN A 5 -3.46 -23.67 0.35
C ASN A 5 -3.14 -22.82 1.58
N ALA A 6 -4.03 -22.83 2.55
CA ALA A 6 -3.81 -22.15 3.82
C ALA A 6 -4.29 -23.03 4.97
N SER A 7 -3.50 -23.04 6.03
CA SER A 7 -3.87 -23.64 7.32
C SER A 7 -3.60 -22.65 8.43
N TYR A 8 -4.36 -22.73 9.50
CA TYR A 8 -4.14 -21.88 10.68
C TYR A 8 -4.41 -22.65 11.96
N ILE A 9 -3.74 -22.21 13.01
CA ILE A 9 -4.02 -22.60 14.39
C ILE A 9 -4.17 -21.33 15.21
N MET A 10 -5.18 -21.28 16.07
CA MET A 10 -5.48 -20.13 16.91
C MET A 10 -5.90 -20.61 18.30
N THR A 11 -5.52 -19.86 19.30
CA THR A 11 -5.89 -20.08 20.71
C THR A 11 -6.45 -18.81 21.29
N ASP A 12 -7.57 -18.90 22.01
CA ASP A 12 -8.18 -17.83 22.80
C ASP A 12 -8.17 -18.26 24.26
N LEU A 13 -7.48 -17.47 25.09
CA LEU A 13 -7.27 -17.75 26.51
C LEU A 13 -7.79 -16.59 27.36
N ASN A 14 -8.73 -16.90 28.27
CA ASN A 14 -9.15 -15.97 29.30
C ASN A 14 -8.43 -16.32 30.61
N ILE A 15 -7.57 -15.43 31.08
CA ILE A 15 -6.79 -15.58 32.31
C ILE A 15 -7.42 -14.70 33.39
N GLY A 16 -8.24 -15.32 34.21
CA GLY A 16 -9.09 -14.61 35.14
C GLY A 16 -10.13 -13.72 34.43
N PRO A 17 -10.74 -12.75 35.12
CA PRO A 17 -11.79 -11.90 34.56
C PRO A 17 -11.25 -10.71 33.72
N LYS A 18 -9.94 -10.45 33.72
CA LYS A 18 -9.37 -9.21 33.24
C LYS A 18 -8.47 -9.35 32.02
N LEU A 19 -7.89 -10.53 31.79
CA LEU A 19 -6.91 -10.72 30.73
C LEU A 19 -7.43 -11.70 29.68
N ASN A 20 -7.56 -11.23 28.45
CA ASN A 20 -7.83 -12.07 27.29
C ASN A 20 -6.63 -12.03 26.35
N LEU A 21 -6.20 -13.19 25.92
CA LEU A 21 -5.07 -13.44 25.01
C LEU A 21 -5.53 -14.26 23.83
N VAL A 22 -5.49 -13.70 22.64
CA VAL A 22 -5.73 -14.42 21.39
C VAL A 22 -4.42 -14.45 20.61
N THR A 23 -3.95 -15.65 20.28
CA THR A 23 -2.73 -15.82 19.49
C THR A 23 -2.91 -16.91 18.46
N GLY A 24 -2.22 -16.78 17.34
CA GLY A 24 -2.29 -17.77 16.29
C GLY A 24 -1.25 -17.58 15.21
N VAL A 25 -1.18 -18.56 14.33
CA VAL A 25 -0.35 -18.49 13.13
C VAL A 25 -1.15 -19.04 11.95
N ARG A 26 -1.10 -18.34 10.85
CA ARG A 26 -1.60 -18.78 9.55
C ARG A 26 -0.41 -19.09 8.65
N LEU A 27 -0.39 -20.30 8.10
CA LEU A 27 0.59 -20.74 7.12
C LEU A 27 -0.07 -20.73 5.74
N GLU A 28 0.57 -20.10 4.77
CA GLU A 28 0.10 -20.02 3.40
C GLU A 28 1.15 -20.57 2.45
N VAL A 29 0.68 -21.39 1.50
CA VAL A 29 1.47 -21.89 0.38
C VAL A 29 0.74 -21.53 -0.91
N ASN A 30 1.35 -20.69 -1.72
CA ASN A 30 0.80 -20.30 -3.01
C ASN A 30 1.73 -20.78 -4.12
N LYS A 31 1.26 -21.75 -4.91
CA LYS A 31 1.93 -22.22 -6.12
C LYS A 31 1.19 -21.67 -7.32
N THR A 32 1.89 -20.88 -8.10
CA THR A 32 1.31 -20.23 -9.27
C THR A 32 2.17 -20.51 -10.50
N LYS A 33 1.50 -20.84 -11.59
CA LYS A 33 2.10 -20.94 -12.91
C LYS A 33 1.41 -19.96 -13.84
N TYR A 34 2.15 -18.96 -14.24
CA TYR A 34 1.75 -18.00 -15.27
C TYR A 34 2.28 -18.49 -16.61
N THR A 35 1.39 -18.63 -17.57
CA THR A 35 1.74 -18.96 -18.94
C THR A 35 1.09 -17.90 -19.82
N SER A 36 1.89 -17.18 -20.57
CA SER A 36 1.43 -16.17 -21.51
C SER A 36 2.29 -16.24 -22.77
N TYR A 37 1.71 -15.77 -23.87
CA TYR A 37 2.51 -15.44 -25.02
C TYR A 37 3.27 -14.16 -24.68
N HIS A 38 4.59 -14.22 -24.74
CA HIS A 38 5.44 -13.05 -24.57
C HIS A 38 5.30 -12.21 -25.84
N GLY A 39 4.23 -11.43 -25.92
CA GLY A 39 3.76 -10.80 -27.13
C GLY A 39 3.91 -9.29 -27.07
N MET A 40 4.24 -8.73 -28.23
CA MET A 40 4.26 -7.32 -28.50
C MET A 40 2.87 -6.88 -28.95
N GLN A 41 2.26 -5.94 -28.27
CA GLN A 41 1.13 -5.19 -28.80
C GLN A 41 1.68 -3.87 -29.33
N THR A 42 1.76 -3.71 -30.64
CA THR A 42 2.11 -2.42 -31.25
C THR A 42 0.85 -1.68 -31.62
N THR A 43 0.83 -0.39 -31.35
CA THR A 43 -0.24 0.51 -31.79
C THR A 43 -0.02 1.09 -33.19
N LEU A 44 0.99 0.59 -33.92
CA LEU A 44 1.24 1.02 -35.28
C LEU A 44 0.24 0.37 -36.24
N PRO A 45 -0.50 1.16 -37.04
CA PRO A 45 -1.60 0.65 -37.89
C PRO A 45 -1.15 -0.27 -39.03
N HIS A 46 0.15 -0.44 -39.25
CA HIS A 46 0.71 -1.25 -40.36
C HIS A 46 1.53 -2.46 -39.92
N PHE A 47 1.78 -2.63 -38.64
CA PHE A 47 2.33 -3.88 -38.12
C PHE A 47 1.19 -4.64 -37.45
N ASN A 48 0.68 -5.66 -38.13
CA ASN A 48 -0.06 -6.70 -37.44
C ASN A 48 0.76 -7.08 -36.23
N SER A 49 0.14 -7.03 -35.05
CA SER A 49 0.75 -7.51 -33.82
C SER A 49 1.34 -8.90 -34.09
N MET A 50 2.60 -8.97 -34.40
CA MET A 50 3.31 -10.24 -34.37
C MET A 50 3.35 -10.61 -32.90
N GLY A 51 2.32 -11.31 -32.45
CA GLY A 51 2.39 -12.01 -31.18
C GLY A 51 3.65 -12.85 -31.26
N SER A 52 4.54 -12.72 -30.31
CA SER A 52 5.63 -13.67 -30.19
C SER A 52 4.99 -15.04 -30.02
N ASP A 53 5.29 -15.99 -30.89
CA ASP A 53 4.87 -17.39 -30.72
C ASP A 53 5.57 -18.05 -29.51
N THR A 54 6.44 -17.30 -28.83
CA THR A 54 7.18 -17.78 -27.68
C THR A 54 6.29 -17.78 -26.45
N VAL A 55 5.98 -18.97 -25.97
CA VAL A 55 5.28 -19.16 -24.71
C VAL A 55 6.27 -18.95 -23.57
N PHE A 56 6.00 -17.96 -22.74
CA PHE A 56 6.71 -17.75 -21.49
C PHE A 56 5.92 -18.37 -20.34
N SER A 57 6.58 -19.18 -19.54
CA SER A 57 5.99 -19.78 -18.34
C SER A 57 6.85 -19.46 -17.14
N TYR A 58 6.22 -18.90 -16.10
CA TYR A 58 6.88 -18.58 -14.85
C TYR A 58 6.15 -19.28 -13.70
N GLU A 59 6.91 -20.00 -12.87
CA GLU A 59 6.38 -20.74 -11.72
C GLU A 59 6.88 -20.10 -10.43
N ARG A 60 5.97 -19.99 -9.44
CA ARG A 60 6.26 -19.48 -8.10
C ARG A 60 5.79 -20.47 -7.05
N ASP A 61 6.59 -20.67 -6.02
CA ASP A 61 6.24 -21.41 -4.80
C ASP A 61 6.52 -20.50 -3.59
N ASN A 62 5.52 -19.76 -3.19
CA ASN A 62 5.62 -18.80 -2.09
C ASN A 62 5.04 -19.41 -0.81
N ARG A 63 5.80 -19.30 0.29
CA ARG A 63 5.41 -19.78 1.61
C ARG A 63 5.51 -18.68 2.62
N TYR A 64 4.43 -18.44 3.34
CA TYR A 64 4.34 -17.38 4.33
C TYR A 64 3.86 -17.91 5.66
N SER A 65 4.50 -17.42 6.73
CA SER A 65 4.04 -17.58 8.11
C SER A 65 3.56 -16.21 8.60
N LEU A 66 2.29 -16.14 8.98
CA LEU A 66 1.58 -14.93 9.37
C LEU A 66 1.12 -15.08 10.83
N PRO A 67 2.00 -14.80 11.80
CA PRO A 67 1.65 -14.82 13.21
C PRO A 67 0.76 -13.63 13.57
N SER A 68 -0.09 -13.82 14.57
CA SER A 68 -0.91 -12.79 15.18
C SER A 68 -0.96 -12.98 16.71
N LEU A 69 -0.95 -11.85 17.41
CA LEU A 69 -1.06 -11.78 18.86
C LEU A 69 -1.97 -10.60 19.22
N PHE A 70 -3.01 -10.85 19.98
CA PHE A 70 -3.89 -9.84 20.54
C PHE A 70 -3.97 -10.04 22.05
N VAL A 71 -3.78 -8.97 22.77
CA VAL A 71 -3.86 -8.92 24.22
C VAL A 71 -4.87 -7.85 24.61
N LYS A 72 -5.86 -8.19 25.43
CA LYS A 72 -6.77 -7.26 26.06
C LYS A 72 -6.65 -7.40 27.56
N TYR A 73 -6.42 -6.27 28.24
CA TYR A 73 -6.36 -6.22 29.70
C TYR A 73 -7.32 -5.16 30.23
N ASP A 74 -8.35 -5.60 30.94
CA ASP A 74 -9.31 -4.73 31.62
C ASP A 74 -8.74 -4.37 33.01
N VAL A 75 -8.05 -3.21 33.05
CA VAL A 75 -7.40 -2.70 34.27
C VAL A 75 -8.45 -2.46 35.36
N THR A 76 -9.52 -1.77 34.97
CA THR A 76 -10.73 -1.46 35.76
C THR A 76 -11.95 -1.60 34.85
N ASP A 77 -13.16 -1.41 35.41
CA ASP A 77 -14.41 -1.42 34.63
C ASP A 77 -14.52 -0.26 33.64
N TRP A 78 -13.73 0.80 33.84
CA TRP A 78 -13.71 2.00 32.99
C TRP A 78 -12.43 2.18 32.17
N LEU A 79 -11.43 1.30 32.32
CA LEU A 79 -10.16 1.38 31.60
C LEU A 79 -9.75 0.02 31.04
N SER A 80 -9.58 -0.06 29.74
CA SER A 80 -9.00 -1.22 29.07
C SER A 80 -7.77 -0.85 28.22
N LEU A 81 -6.80 -1.75 28.21
CA LEU A 81 -5.61 -1.68 27.39
C LEU A 81 -5.66 -2.83 26.37
N ARG A 82 -5.30 -2.53 25.12
CA ARG A 82 -5.20 -3.54 24.08
C ARG A 82 -3.89 -3.40 23.33
N PHE A 83 -3.32 -4.54 22.99
CA PHE A 83 -2.17 -4.64 22.11
C PHE A 83 -2.50 -5.61 20.97
N ALA A 84 -2.12 -5.26 19.75
CA ALA A 84 -2.15 -6.17 18.62
C ALA A 84 -0.79 -6.18 17.91
N GLY A 85 -0.29 -7.38 17.63
CA GLY A 85 0.90 -7.60 16.81
C GLY A 85 0.54 -8.57 15.69
N THR A 86 0.67 -8.14 14.41
CA THR A 86 0.30 -8.96 13.27
C THR A 86 1.30 -8.86 12.14
N LYS A 87 1.43 -9.92 11.36
CA LYS A 87 2.13 -9.93 10.08
C LYS A 87 1.14 -10.16 8.95
N THR A 88 1.13 -9.28 7.95
CA THR A 88 0.18 -9.32 6.82
C THR A 88 0.91 -9.25 5.48
N LEU A 89 0.22 -9.62 4.41
CA LEU A 89 0.73 -9.61 3.04
C LEU A 89 -0.14 -8.75 2.15
N THR A 90 0.49 -8.04 1.23
CA THR A 90 -0.14 -7.37 0.10
C THR A 90 0.38 -8.00 -1.19
N ARG A 91 -0.50 -8.70 -1.91
CA ARG A 91 -0.11 -9.36 -3.17
C ARG A 91 -0.18 -8.38 -4.33
N PRO A 92 0.71 -8.54 -5.32
CA PRO A 92 0.59 -7.78 -6.56
C PRO A 92 -0.71 -8.17 -7.30
N ASP A 93 -1.25 -7.22 -8.06
CA ASP A 93 -2.38 -7.50 -8.93
C ASP A 93 -1.98 -8.47 -10.04
N TYR A 94 -2.90 -9.36 -10.42
CA TYR A 94 -2.65 -10.30 -11.54
C TYR A 94 -2.27 -9.58 -12.83
N ALA A 95 -2.85 -8.42 -13.07
CA ALA A 95 -2.53 -7.60 -14.24
C ALA A 95 -1.05 -7.19 -14.29
N ASP A 96 -0.41 -7.02 -13.14
CA ASP A 96 0.98 -6.55 -13.04
C ASP A 96 2.01 -7.66 -13.22
N ILE A 97 1.60 -8.92 -12.95
CA ILE A 97 2.50 -10.10 -12.97
C ILE A 97 2.36 -10.99 -14.20
N ILE A 98 1.39 -10.72 -15.07
CA ILE A 98 1.31 -11.43 -16.36
C ILE A 98 2.49 -10.99 -17.22
N PRO A 99 3.32 -11.90 -17.73
CA PRO A 99 4.49 -11.54 -18.55
C PRO A 99 4.05 -10.98 -19.91
N LEU A 100 3.75 -9.70 -19.93
CA LEU A 100 3.30 -8.97 -21.11
C LEU A 100 4.01 -7.62 -21.19
N TYR A 101 4.34 -7.20 -22.40
CA TYR A 101 4.82 -5.86 -22.69
C TYR A 101 4.09 -5.25 -23.87
N ASN A 102 4.01 -3.93 -23.90
CA ASN A 102 3.46 -3.17 -25.01
C ASN A 102 4.48 -2.12 -25.45
N ILE A 103 4.90 -2.19 -26.70
CA ILE A 103 5.82 -1.23 -27.32
C ILE A 103 5.01 -0.28 -28.18
N SER A 104 5.06 1.02 -27.85
CA SER A 104 4.45 2.08 -28.62
C SER A 104 5.54 2.89 -29.34
N GLY A 105 5.78 2.58 -30.61
CA GLY A 105 6.79 3.28 -31.42
C GLY A 105 6.45 4.77 -31.61
N GLY A 106 5.16 5.12 -31.74
CA GLY A 106 4.74 6.50 -31.92
C GLY A 106 4.97 7.41 -30.72
N SER A 107 4.94 6.87 -29.50
CA SER A 107 5.19 7.60 -28.25
C SER A 107 6.60 7.35 -27.69
N GLY A 108 7.36 6.43 -28.26
CA GLY A 108 8.68 6.04 -27.74
C GLY A 108 8.62 5.40 -26.35
N THR A 109 7.52 4.71 -26.03
CA THR A 109 7.29 4.16 -24.68
C THR A 109 7.07 2.66 -24.71
N VAL A 110 7.51 1.98 -23.64
CA VAL A 110 7.26 0.58 -23.39
C VAL A 110 6.55 0.43 -22.03
N THR A 111 5.38 -0.15 -22.06
CA THR A 111 4.70 -0.60 -20.84
C THR A 111 5.11 -2.05 -20.59
N TYR A 112 5.73 -2.31 -19.45
CA TYR A 112 6.20 -3.62 -19.05
C TYR A 112 5.46 -4.09 -17.81
N ARG A 113 5.06 -5.36 -17.80
CA ARG A 113 4.49 -6.02 -16.61
C ARG A 113 5.54 -6.91 -16.01
N ASN A 114 5.73 -6.80 -14.71
CA ASN A 114 6.82 -7.46 -14.01
C ASN A 114 6.37 -8.76 -13.35
N PRO A 115 6.61 -9.94 -13.96
CA PRO A 115 6.22 -11.22 -13.37
C PRO A 115 7.01 -11.58 -12.10
N PHE A 116 8.07 -10.83 -11.79
CA PHE A 116 8.96 -11.06 -10.65
C PHE A 116 8.55 -10.29 -9.39
N LEU A 117 7.42 -9.58 -9.41
CA LEU A 117 6.92 -8.85 -8.24
C LEU A 117 6.67 -9.81 -7.06
N GLU A 118 7.28 -9.50 -5.93
CA GLU A 118 7.04 -10.20 -4.67
C GLU A 118 5.92 -9.54 -3.87
N PRO A 119 5.15 -10.30 -3.08
CA PRO A 119 4.18 -9.71 -2.16
C PRO A 119 4.85 -8.82 -1.13
N GLY A 120 4.29 -7.64 -0.92
CA GLY A 120 4.69 -6.77 0.18
C GLY A 120 4.34 -7.39 1.54
N VAL A 121 5.25 -7.31 2.49
CA VAL A 121 5.09 -7.88 3.84
C VAL A 121 5.03 -6.75 4.85
N SER A 122 3.95 -6.68 5.64
CA SER A 122 3.79 -5.69 6.69
C SER A 122 3.83 -6.33 8.08
N GLN A 123 4.62 -5.75 8.97
CA GLN A 123 4.58 -6.02 10.42
C GLN A 123 3.86 -4.87 11.10
N ASN A 124 2.73 -5.14 11.73
CA ASN A 124 1.88 -4.15 12.36
C ASN A 124 1.92 -4.31 13.87
N ARG A 125 1.91 -3.19 14.59
CA ARG A 125 1.78 -3.14 16.05
C ARG A 125 0.83 -2.00 16.39
N ASP A 126 -0.20 -2.33 17.18
CA ASP A 126 -1.24 -1.40 17.60
C ASP A 126 -1.35 -1.43 19.13
N TYR A 127 -1.37 -0.26 19.73
CA TYR A 127 -1.54 -0.03 21.16
C TYR A 127 -2.77 0.83 21.35
N VAL A 128 -3.75 0.34 22.10
CA VAL A 128 -5.02 1.03 22.30
C VAL A 128 -5.34 1.14 23.78
N THR A 129 -5.64 2.35 24.21
CA THR A 129 -6.15 2.63 25.55
C THR A 129 -7.58 3.17 25.43
N THR A 130 -8.53 2.53 26.08
CA THR A 130 -9.94 2.91 26.02
C THR A 130 -10.46 3.24 27.42
N PHE A 131 -11.04 4.42 27.55
CA PHE A 131 -11.76 4.89 28.73
C PHE A 131 -13.26 4.79 28.49
N TYR A 132 -13.97 4.38 29.52
CA TYR A 132 -15.38 4.05 29.48
C TYR A 132 -16.11 4.71 30.64
N ASP A 133 -17.10 5.53 30.37
CA ASP A 133 -17.94 6.11 31.38
C ASP A 133 -19.39 6.26 30.87
N ASN A 134 -20.36 5.99 31.73
CA ASN A 134 -21.77 6.04 31.34
C ASN A 134 -22.28 7.44 30.92
N ARG A 135 -21.64 8.51 31.39
CA ARG A 135 -22.01 9.89 31.03
C ARG A 135 -21.08 10.49 30.00
N LEU A 136 -19.78 10.28 30.19
CA LEU A 136 -18.77 10.84 29.28
C LEU A 136 -18.68 10.05 27.98
N GLY A 137 -19.14 8.79 27.99
CA GLY A 137 -19.08 7.93 26.82
C GLY A 137 -17.77 7.13 26.70
N LEU A 138 -17.30 6.92 25.49
CA LEU A 138 -16.07 6.18 25.17
C LEU A 138 -15.04 7.16 24.61
N LEU A 139 -13.84 7.13 25.16
CA LEU A 139 -12.67 7.81 24.65
C LEU A 139 -11.56 6.80 24.43
N SER A 140 -11.08 6.69 23.20
CA SER A 140 -10.01 5.77 22.82
C SER A 140 -8.82 6.51 22.24
N PHE A 141 -7.61 6.11 22.67
CA PHE A 141 -6.34 6.55 22.11
C PHE A 141 -5.63 5.34 21.54
N SER A 142 -5.29 5.41 20.28
CA SER A 142 -4.53 4.38 19.59
C SER A 142 -3.21 4.95 19.10
N TYR A 143 -2.14 4.17 19.23
CA TYR A 143 -0.85 4.40 18.57
C TYR A 143 -0.52 3.17 17.75
N PHE A 144 -0.15 3.36 16.51
CA PHE A 144 0.16 2.26 15.60
C PHE A 144 1.49 2.47 14.87
N THR A 145 2.14 1.35 14.58
CA THR A 145 3.34 1.32 13.74
C THR A 145 3.24 0.21 12.71
N LYS A 146 3.76 0.46 11.51
CA LYS A 146 3.88 -0.51 10.43
C LYS A 146 5.27 -0.46 9.83
N GLU A 147 5.91 -1.61 9.70
CA GLU A 147 7.12 -1.80 8.91
C GLU A 147 6.75 -2.60 7.66
N ILE A 148 6.87 -2.00 6.48
CA ILE A 148 6.53 -2.65 5.21
C ILE A 148 7.82 -2.94 4.45
N LYS A 149 7.98 -4.19 4.01
CA LYS A 149 9.04 -4.64 3.11
C LYS A 149 8.44 -4.97 1.75
N ASP A 150 9.24 -4.86 0.71
CA ASP A 150 8.87 -5.19 -0.65
C ASP A 150 7.62 -4.43 -1.12
N LEU A 151 7.50 -3.14 -0.72
CA LEU A 151 6.44 -2.25 -1.17
C LEU A 151 6.44 -2.22 -2.70
N ILE A 152 5.28 -2.51 -3.32
CA ILE A 152 5.11 -2.44 -4.77
C ILE A 152 4.81 -0.99 -5.15
N TYR A 153 5.62 -0.42 -6.05
CA TYR A 153 5.47 0.95 -6.54
C TYR A 153 5.88 1.06 -8.02
N SER A 154 5.54 2.17 -8.69
CA SER A 154 6.02 2.44 -10.05
C SER A 154 7.51 2.83 -10.00
N SER A 155 8.34 2.22 -10.85
CA SER A 155 9.77 2.52 -10.96
C SER A 155 10.05 3.93 -11.46
N GLY A 156 9.03 4.62 -11.98
CA GLY A 156 9.18 5.85 -12.73
C GLY A 156 9.80 5.62 -14.11
N ARG A 157 10.00 6.71 -14.82
CA ARG A 157 10.50 6.70 -16.20
C ARG A 157 12.00 6.41 -16.23
N ARG A 158 12.41 5.48 -17.08
CA ARG A 158 13.83 5.23 -17.37
C ARG A 158 14.02 4.86 -18.84
N TYR A 159 15.18 5.17 -19.40
CA TYR A 159 15.51 4.73 -20.75
C TYR A 159 15.91 3.26 -20.80
N ILE A 160 15.49 2.58 -21.87
CA ILE A 160 15.94 1.24 -22.17
C ILE A 160 17.36 1.32 -22.74
N THR A 161 18.34 0.89 -21.95
CA THR A 161 19.73 0.78 -22.38
C THR A 161 20.04 -0.60 -22.98
N ASP A 162 19.44 -1.62 -22.41
CA ASP A 162 19.53 -3.00 -22.87
C ASP A 162 18.15 -3.67 -22.81
N PRO A 163 17.53 -3.94 -23.98
CA PRO A 163 16.22 -4.60 -24.03
C PRO A 163 16.20 -5.99 -23.39
N SER A 164 17.33 -6.70 -23.37
CA SER A 164 17.40 -8.07 -22.82
C SER A 164 17.12 -8.12 -21.32
N LEU A 165 17.40 -7.05 -20.57
CA LEU A 165 17.13 -6.95 -19.14
C LEU A 165 15.63 -7.06 -18.79
N TYR A 166 14.78 -6.75 -19.76
CA TYR A 166 13.33 -6.79 -19.63
C TYR A 166 12.70 -7.93 -20.45
N GLY A 167 13.53 -8.79 -21.05
CA GLY A 167 13.06 -9.82 -21.98
C GLY A 167 12.39 -9.25 -23.23
N LEU A 168 12.71 -8.02 -23.60
CA LEU A 168 12.20 -7.37 -24.80
C LEU A 168 12.94 -7.86 -26.05
N PRO A 169 12.29 -7.80 -27.23
CA PRO A 169 12.94 -8.16 -28.49
C PRO A 169 14.20 -7.33 -28.73
N TRP A 170 15.20 -7.94 -29.38
CA TRP A 170 16.47 -7.30 -29.70
C TRP A 170 16.34 -6.05 -30.57
N TYR A 171 15.26 -5.96 -31.35
CA TYR A 171 14.96 -4.81 -32.23
C TYR A 171 14.26 -3.66 -31.49
N THR A 172 14.00 -3.78 -30.17
CA THR A 172 13.48 -2.67 -29.38
C THR A 172 14.50 -1.53 -29.42
N GLU A 173 14.05 -0.35 -29.83
CA GLU A 173 14.93 0.81 -29.93
C GLU A 173 15.48 1.18 -28.55
N LYS A 174 16.78 1.39 -28.47
CA LYS A 174 17.40 2.00 -27.31
C LYS A 174 16.88 3.44 -27.21
N ASN A 175 16.80 3.95 -26.00
CA ASN A 175 16.23 5.26 -25.67
C ASN A 175 14.69 5.33 -25.68
N MET A 176 13.97 4.24 -25.84
CA MET A 176 12.56 4.20 -25.46
C MET A 176 12.43 4.28 -23.94
N ILE A 177 11.35 4.91 -23.49
CA ILE A 177 11.06 5.06 -22.04
C ILE A 177 10.26 3.85 -21.59
N ILE A 178 10.70 3.22 -20.51
CA ILE A 178 9.99 2.15 -19.83
C ILE A 178 9.53 2.60 -18.45
N ASP A 179 8.30 2.25 -18.10
CA ASP A 179 7.75 2.36 -16.75
C ASP A 179 7.10 1.04 -16.35
N TYR A 180 7.36 0.57 -15.13
CA TYR A 180 6.85 -0.70 -14.63
C TYR A 180 6.79 -0.71 -13.11
N LYS A 181 5.97 -1.59 -12.55
CA LYS A 181 5.94 -1.81 -11.11
C LYS A 181 7.11 -2.67 -10.66
N THR A 182 7.69 -2.33 -9.53
CA THR A 182 8.79 -3.05 -8.89
C THR A 182 8.62 -3.07 -7.38
N ASN A 183 9.37 -3.92 -6.70
CA ASN A 183 9.43 -3.91 -5.25
C ASN A 183 10.47 -2.91 -4.76
N ASN A 184 10.11 -2.12 -3.76
CA ASN A 184 11.04 -1.20 -3.12
C ASN A 184 12.04 -2.01 -2.27
N PRO A 185 13.36 -1.92 -2.52
CA PRO A 185 14.37 -2.63 -1.75
C PRO A 185 14.53 -2.09 -0.32
N TYR A 186 13.99 -0.90 -0.04
CA TYR A 186 14.07 -0.27 1.26
C TYR A 186 12.79 -0.52 2.07
N LYS A 187 12.95 -0.62 3.37
CA LYS A 187 11.82 -0.72 4.29
C LYS A 187 11.07 0.60 4.37
N VAL A 188 9.76 0.52 4.46
CA VAL A 188 8.88 1.64 4.72
C VAL A 188 8.49 1.61 6.18
N LEU A 189 8.67 2.75 6.85
CA LEU A 189 8.22 2.95 8.21
C LEU A 189 7.01 3.87 8.21
N LEU A 190 5.96 3.43 8.87
CA LEU A 190 4.73 4.18 9.04
C LEU A 190 4.33 4.13 10.52
N SER A 191 3.99 5.26 11.09
CA SER A 191 3.44 5.38 12.44
C SER A 191 2.35 6.42 12.49
N GLY A 192 1.51 6.33 13.49
CA GLY A 192 0.46 7.29 13.67
C GLY A 192 -0.28 7.11 14.99
N PHE A 193 -1.15 8.06 15.25
CA PHE A 193 -2.07 7.96 16.37
C PHE A 193 -3.50 8.27 15.93
N GLU A 194 -4.43 7.74 16.67
CA GLU A 194 -5.86 7.94 16.48
C GLU A 194 -6.52 8.25 17.82
N ILE A 195 -7.43 9.23 17.80
CA ILE A 195 -8.28 9.58 18.92
C ILE A 195 -9.71 9.38 18.47
N ASP A 196 -10.45 8.54 19.17
CA ASP A 196 -11.87 8.30 18.93
C ASP A 196 -12.67 8.69 20.17
N TYR A 197 -13.69 9.51 19.99
CA TYR A 197 -14.60 9.93 21.05
C TYR A 197 -16.04 9.73 20.62
N GLN A 198 -16.78 8.98 21.42
CA GLN A 198 -18.18 8.65 21.19
C GLN A 198 -18.99 8.87 22.45
N THR A 199 -20.03 9.69 22.37
CA THR A 199 -20.89 9.96 23.53
C THR A 199 -22.35 10.14 23.13
N ARG A 200 -23.22 9.89 24.11
CA ARG A 200 -24.64 10.13 24.02
C ARG A 200 -25.09 10.92 25.26
N PHE A 201 -25.70 12.08 25.05
CA PHE A 201 -26.04 13.03 26.10
C PHE A 201 -27.37 12.71 26.78
N TRP A 202 -27.65 11.44 27.09
CA TRP A 202 -28.90 10.97 27.68
C TRP A 202 -29.24 11.61 29.04
N TYR A 203 -28.22 12.07 29.74
CA TYR A 203 -28.31 12.70 31.07
C TYR A 203 -28.65 14.20 31.04
N LEU A 204 -28.64 14.82 29.85
CA LEU A 204 -29.01 16.21 29.68
C LEU A 204 -30.56 16.38 29.73
N PRO A 205 -31.05 17.54 30.17
CA PRO A 205 -32.48 17.77 30.30
C PRO A 205 -33.16 17.97 28.93
N ASN A 206 -34.47 17.66 28.90
CA ASN A 206 -35.37 17.94 27.81
C ASN A 206 -34.90 17.44 26.45
N LEU A 207 -34.84 18.33 25.45
CA LEU A 207 -34.48 18.03 24.07
C LEU A 207 -33.00 17.64 23.91
N LEU A 208 -32.12 18.14 24.78
CA LEU A 208 -30.67 17.90 24.65
C LEU A 208 -30.29 16.45 24.91
N ARG A 209 -31.11 15.66 25.59
CA ARG A 209 -30.83 14.22 25.84
C ARG A 209 -30.82 13.36 24.60
N GLY A 210 -31.34 13.87 23.48
CA GLY A 210 -31.32 13.18 22.19
C GLY A 210 -30.03 13.32 21.42
N LEU A 211 -29.11 14.18 21.86
CA LEU A 211 -27.85 14.40 21.17
C LEU A 211 -26.94 13.19 21.26
N VAL A 212 -26.29 12.87 20.12
CA VAL A 212 -25.25 11.86 19.97
C VAL A 212 -24.09 12.52 19.24
N PHE A 213 -22.88 12.34 19.75
CA PHE A 213 -21.67 12.93 19.16
C PHE A 213 -20.60 11.87 18.95
N ASN A 214 -20.00 11.84 17.76
CA ASN A 214 -18.84 11.02 17.46
C ASN A 214 -17.80 11.89 16.78
N ALA A 215 -16.55 11.76 17.21
CA ALA A 215 -15.40 12.42 16.62
C ALA A 215 -14.23 11.43 16.52
N ASN A 216 -13.62 11.37 15.37
CA ASN A 216 -12.41 10.57 15.14
C ASN A 216 -11.38 11.45 14.47
N TYR A 217 -10.14 11.40 14.97
CA TYR A 217 -8.98 12.07 14.38
C TYR A 217 -7.84 11.08 14.27
N THR A 218 -7.33 10.94 13.06
CA THR A 218 -6.16 10.11 12.76
C THR A 218 -5.07 10.98 12.16
N ARG A 219 -3.85 10.85 12.69
CA ARG A 219 -2.64 11.42 12.08
C ARG A 219 -1.65 10.31 11.79
N THR A 220 -1.13 10.31 10.57
CA THR A 220 -0.18 9.31 10.09
C THR A 220 1.07 10.00 9.56
N GLU A 221 2.22 9.48 9.95
CA GLU A 221 3.53 9.88 9.45
C GLU A 221 4.23 8.66 8.85
N SER A 222 4.88 8.85 7.72
CA SER A 222 5.62 7.78 7.05
C SER A 222 6.87 8.32 6.41
N GLU A 223 7.87 7.44 6.29
CA GLU A 223 9.10 7.69 5.60
C GLU A 223 9.38 6.54 4.64
N VAL A 224 9.51 6.88 3.37
CA VAL A 224 9.79 5.95 2.28
C VAL A 224 10.95 6.46 1.48
N LYS A 225 11.96 5.62 1.33
CA LYS A 225 13.07 5.87 0.41
C LYS A 225 12.70 5.23 -0.93
N TYR A 226 12.33 6.07 -1.91
CA TYR A 226 11.96 5.62 -3.24
C TYR A 226 13.18 5.61 -4.15
N PRO A 227 13.57 4.46 -4.73
CA PRO A 227 14.53 4.45 -5.81
C PRO A 227 13.96 5.20 -7.03
N ARG A 228 14.78 6.01 -7.65
CA ARG A 228 14.47 6.68 -8.92
C ARG A 228 15.66 6.59 -9.87
N THR A 229 15.38 6.79 -11.13
CA THR A 229 16.42 6.91 -12.15
C THR A 229 16.46 8.37 -12.61
N VAL A 230 17.61 8.99 -12.50
CA VAL A 230 17.90 10.30 -13.09
C VAL A 230 18.46 10.05 -14.49
N ILE A 231 17.91 10.76 -15.47
CA ILE A 231 18.35 10.67 -16.86
C ILE A 231 19.34 11.79 -17.09
N GLU A 232 20.61 11.42 -17.30
CA GLU A 232 21.65 12.35 -17.66
C GLU A 232 21.91 12.29 -19.17
N GLN A 233 22.05 13.47 -19.80
CA GLN A 233 22.36 13.62 -21.21
C GLN A 233 23.67 14.37 -21.36
N GLU A 234 24.65 13.72 -21.99
CA GLU A 234 25.91 14.33 -22.38
C GLU A 234 25.89 14.60 -23.88
N ILE A 235 26.16 15.86 -24.23
CA ILE A 235 26.22 16.29 -25.63
C ILE A 235 27.70 16.39 -26.04
N ILE A 236 28.10 15.55 -27.00
CA ILE A 236 29.45 15.54 -27.52
C ILE A 236 29.43 16.08 -28.95
N PHE A 237 30.36 17.00 -29.26
CA PHE A 237 30.46 17.67 -30.57
C PHE A 237 31.63 17.17 -31.42
N ASP A 238 32.57 16.43 -30.86
CA ASP A 238 33.76 15.96 -31.55
C ASP A 238 33.88 14.42 -31.47
N PRO A 239 34.01 13.69 -32.58
CA PRO A 239 34.13 14.16 -34.00
C PRO A 239 32.79 14.43 -34.68
N SER A 240 31.67 14.12 -34.06
CA SER A 240 30.32 14.40 -34.55
C SER A 240 29.37 14.72 -33.40
N PHE A 241 28.27 15.39 -33.73
CA PHE A 241 27.21 15.63 -32.74
C PHE A 241 26.63 14.30 -32.27
N GLN A 242 26.76 14.02 -30.98
CA GLN A 242 26.20 12.84 -30.34
C GLN A 242 25.54 13.22 -29.01
N VAL A 243 24.39 12.66 -28.73
CA VAL A 243 23.74 12.77 -27.44
C VAL A 243 23.81 11.39 -26.77
N ILE A 244 24.62 11.30 -25.72
CA ILE A 244 24.74 10.08 -24.92
C ILE A 244 23.77 10.23 -23.76
N THR A 245 22.81 9.30 -23.67
CA THR A 245 21.86 9.26 -22.59
C THR A 245 22.22 8.13 -21.63
N SER A 246 22.36 8.44 -20.36
CA SER A 246 22.65 7.47 -19.30
C SER A 246 21.59 7.50 -18.22
N ASN A 247 21.34 6.32 -17.64
CA ASN A 247 20.51 6.18 -16.44
C ASN A 247 21.42 6.20 -15.22
N VAL A 248 21.17 7.12 -14.29
CA VAL A 248 21.87 7.18 -13.00
C VAL A 248 20.89 6.81 -11.91
N ASP A 249 21.16 5.72 -11.22
CA ASP A 249 20.32 5.28 -10.11
C ASP A 249 20.50 6.22 -8.91
N SER A 250 19.41 6.73 -8.42
CA SER A 250 19.30 7.67 -7.31
C SER A 250 18.15 7.25 -6.40
N PHE A 251 17.84 8.08 -5.42
CA PHE A 251 16.65 7.92 -4.57
C PHE A 251 16.22 9.28 -4.05
N TYR A 252 14.97 9.33 -3.64
CA TYR A 252 14.44 10.45 -2.84
C TYR A 252 13.70 9.88 -1.63
N VAL A 253 13.54 10.70 -0.61
CA VAL A 253 12.80 10.34 0.60
C VAL A 253 11.53 11.18 0.66
N ASP A 254 10.39 10.53 0.76
CA ASP A 254 9.10 11.19 0.93
C ASP A 254 8.18 10.31 1.77
N ARG A 255 6.96 10.76 1.99
CA ARG A 255 5.91 9.96 2.64
C ARG A 255 5.37 8.89 1.68
N LEU A 256 4.64 7.93 2.24
CA LEU A 256 3.97 6.89 1.47
C LEU A 256 2.96 7.53 0.51
N LEU A 257 2.97 7.08 -0.75
CA LEU A 257 1.99 7.50 -1.77
C LEU A 257 0.57 7.13 -1.33
N ASP A 258 -0.40 7.92 -1.76
CA ASP A 258 -1.84 7.76 -1.47
C ASP A 258 -2.19 7.75 0.03
N GLN A 259 -1.27 8.21 0.89
CA GLN A 259 -1.48 8.29 2.32
C GLN A 259 -1.81 9.71 2.76
N PRO A 260 -3.00 9.98 3.30
CA PRO A 260 -3.29 11.25 3.94
C PRO A 260 -2.54 11.39 5.26
N LYS A 261 -2.08 12.60 5.56
CA LYS A 261 -1.43 12.91 6.84
C LYS A 261 -2.44 13.01 7.96
N ASP A 262 -3.56 13.68 7.71
CA ASP A 262 -4.61 13.91 8.70
C ASP A 262 -5.98 13.51 8.14
N ILE A 263 -6.75 12.79 8.94
CA ILE A 263 -8.14 12.44 8.67
C ILE A 263 -8.97 12.86 9.88
N ILE A 264 -10.04 13.61 9.66
CA ILE A 264 -11.00 14.00 10.69
C ILE A 264 -12.38 13.55 10.27
N ASN A 265 -13.06 12.82 11.13
CA ASN A 265 -14.45 12.43 10.98
C ASN A 265 -15.23 12.99 12.15
N LEU A 266 -16.29 13.76 11.87
CA LEU A 266 -17.21 14.29 12.87
C LEU A 266 -18.63 13.87 12.51
N SER A 267 -19.40 13.46 13.51
CA SER A 267 -20.82 13.16 13.34
C SER A 267 -21.62 13.67 14.52
N LEU A 268 -22.64 14.46 14.22
CA LEU A 268 -23.63 14.93 15.18
C LEU A 268 -24.97 14.27 14.87
N GLY A 269 -25.48 13.56 15.84
CA GLY A 269 -26.75 12.88 15.76
C GLY A 269 -27.79 13.46 16.73
N TYR A 270 -29.06 13.27 16.40
CA TYR A 270 -30.16 13.60 17.27
C TYR A 270 -31.23 12.50 17.20
N ASP A 271 -31.50 11.87 18.37
CA ASP A 271 -32.47 10.79 18.52
C ASP A 271 -33.47 11.15 19.60
N TYR A 272 -34.69 11.54 19.27
CA TYR A 272 -35.70 11.94 20.25
C TYR A 272 -37.12 11.67 19.79
N LYS A 273 -37.91 10.95 20.62
CA LYS A 273 -39.34 10.69 20.40
C LYS A 273 -39.70 10.20 18.98
N GLY A 274 -38.92 9.25 18.43
CA GLY A 274 -39.20 8.70 17.11
C GLY A 274 -38.57 9.50 15.97
N PHE A 275 -37.99 10.66 16.21
CA PHE A 275 -37.16 11.38 15.25
C PHE A 275 -35.71 10.95 15.38
N SER A 276 -35.05 10.65 14.26
CA SER A 276 -33.62 10.36 14.17
C SER A 276 -33.02 11.10 12.98
N GLY A 277 -31.97 11.88 13.24
CA GLY A 277 -31.24 12.61 12.22
C GLY A 277 -29.72 12.52 12.45
N ARG A 278 -28.93 12.55 11.38
CA ARG A 278 -27.46 12.53 11.43
C ARG A 278 -26.89 13.55 10.46
N LEU A 279 -25.88 14.28 10.92
CA LEU A 279 -25.02 15.13 10.10
C LEU A 279 -23.57 14.64 10.28
N SER A 280 -22.90 14.33 9.17
CA SER A 280 -21.53 13.84 9.18
C SER A 280 -20.65 14.69 8.28
N MET A 281 -19.42 14.93 8.74
CA MET A 281 -18.37 15.63 8.00
C MET A 281 -17.11 14.77 8.01
N MET A 282 -16.44 14.72 6.87
CA MET A 282 -15.13 14.08 6.71
C MET A 282 -14.17 15.08 6.10
N TYR A 283 -13.00 15.19 6.70
CA TYR A 283 -11.87 15.95 6.15
C TYR A 283 -10.68 15.01 5.96
N ILE A 284 -10.08 15.09 4.79
CA ILE A 284 -8.86 14.35 4.45
C ILE A 284 -7.84 15.37 3.94
N SER A 285 -6.64 15.37 4.53
CA SER A 285 -5.54 16.20 4.04
C SER A 285 -5.06 15.77 2.66
N CYS A 286 -4.31 16.65 1.98
CA CYS A 286 -3.76 16.36 0.66
C CYS A 286 -3.01 15.04 0.61
N LEU A 287 -3.28 14.28 -0.45
CA LEU A 287 -2.60 13.03 -0.81
C LEU A 287 -1.39 13.34 -1.70
N LEU A 288 -0.35 12.54 -1.59
CA LEU A 288 0.73 12.51 -2.56
C LEU A 288 0.38 11.40 -3.58
N TYR A 289 0.07 11.79 -4.82
CA TYR A 289 -0.44 10.83 -5.83
C TYR A 289 0.65 10.21 -6.70
N THR A 290 1.75 10.93 -6.94
CA THR A 290 2.79 10.46 -7.86
C THR A 290 4.18 10.81 -7.36
N SER A 291 5.17 10.02 -7.78
CA SER A 291 6.58 10.32 -7.57
C SER A 291 7.04 11.60 -8.30
N ASP A 292 6.33 11.99 -9.37
CA ASP A 292 6.65 13.20 -10.14
C ASP A 292 6.30 14.48 -9.38
N ALA A 293 5.35 14.44 -8.43
CA ALA A 293 5.01 15.58 -7.59
C ALA A 293 6.14 15.98 -6.61
N ALA A 294 7.14 15.13 -6.41
CA ALA A 294 8.32 15.44 -5.62
C ALA A 294 9.38 16.24 -6.41
N ASP A 295 9.40 16.09 -7.74
CA ASP A 295 10.36 16.80 -8.62
C ASP A 295 10.05 18.31 -8.76
N ASP A 296 8.77 18.71 -8.62
CA ASP A 296 8.34 20.10 -8.69
C ASP A 296 8.70 20.95 -7.43
N ARG A 297 9.19 20.33 -6.36
CA ARG A 297 9.54 21.03 -5.12
C ARG A 297 11.02 21.45 -5.04
N ASP A 298 11.86 20.88 -5.88
CA ASP A 298 13.30 21.15 -5.92
C ASP A 298 13.72 22.09 -7.07
N SER A 299 12.75 22.72 -7.76
CA SER A 299 12.97 23.70 -8.84
C SER A 299 12.75 25.15 -8.39
#